data_3430b251dae4f2403b5895693570846d
#
_entry.id   3430b251dae4f2403b5895693570846d
#
_cell.length_a   1.000
_cell.length_b   1.000
_cell.length_c   1.000
_cell.angle_alpha   90.00
_cell.angle_beta   90.00
_cell.angle_gamma   90.00
#
_symmetry.space_group_name_H-M   'P 1'
#
loop_
_entity.id
_entity.type
_entity.pdbx_description
1 polymer ?
#
loop_
_entity_poly.entity_id
_entity_poly.type
_entity_poly.pdbx_seq_one_letter_code
_entity_poly.pdbx_strand_id
1 'polypeptide(L)'
;MLARLIAILLLLPVSAFAADWWSYDNAGFGYAIELPSEFHLAASTEDTDRLSLSPADRSASLQVFGTVVANGDFASEANGRVALARDQGWKISYSKSNSRGISFSGTRQGRIVYVRGVALCNGGAAFFQMDYSKADMQRYDAIVMRLVRSLRSTKKCTPTAENVKSFPATG
;
A
#
# COMPACT_ATOMS: atom_id res chain seq x y z
N MET A 1 0.83 38.30 54.77
CA MET A 1 0.67 36.86 54.57
C MET A 1 0.23 36.63 53.12
N LEU A 2 1.15 36.29 52.20
CA LEU A 2 0.81 36.02 50.80
C LEU A 2 0.51 34.51 50.63
N ALA A 3 -0.72 34.17 50.34
CA ALA A 3 -1.11 32.81 49.99
C ALA A 3 -0.67 32.52 48.52
N ARG A 4 0.27 31.60 48.32
CA ARG A 4 0.70 31.09 47.02
C ARG A 4 -0.32 30.03 46.57
N LEU A 5 -1.15 30.34 45.58
CA LEU A 5 -1.97 29.37 44.83
C LEU A 5 -1.07 28.58 43.89
N ILE A 6 -0.87 27.30 44.20
CA ILE A 6 -0.20 26.35 43.30
C ILE A 6 -1.29 25.79 42.36
N ALA A 7 -1.26 26.23 41.10
CA ALA A 7 -2.09 25.65 40.06
C ALA A 7 -1.49 24.29 39.61
N ILE A 8 -2.11 23.18 40.03
CA ILE A 8 -1.75 21.83 39.57
C ILE A 8 -2.35 21.65 38.18
N LEU A 9 -1.51 21.75 37.16
CA LEU A 9 -1.87 21.45 35.77
C LEU A 9 -1.98 19.91 35.63
N LEU A 10 -3.22 19.38 35.61
CA LEU A 10 -3.51 17.98 35.34
C LEU A 10 -3.22 17.69 33.87
N LEU A 11 -2.06 17.09 33.59
CA LEU A 11 -1.72 16.48 32.31
C LEU A 11 -2.54 15.20 32.17
N LEU A 12 -3.72 15.30 31.53
CA LEU A 12 -4.49 14.11 31.13
C LEU A 12 -3.69 13.37 30.03
N PRO A 13 -3.40 12.06 30.18
CA PRO A 13 -2.80 11.30 29.11
C PRO A 13 -3.80 11.26 27.93
N VAL A 14 -3.41 11.84 26.81
CA VAL A 14 -4.11 11.64 25.54
C VAL A 14 -3.81 10.19 25.16
N SER A 15 -4.78 9.29 25.38
CA SER A 15 -4.71 7.92 24.88
C SER A 15 -4.67 7.99 23.36
N ALA A 16 -3.49 7.86 22.78
CA ALA A 16 -3.35 7.60 21.36
C ALA A 16 -4.06 6.26 21.10
N PHE A 17 -5.22 6.29 20.49
CA PHE A 17 -5.84 5.08 19.94
C PHE A 17 -4.89 4.55 18.88
N ALA A 18 -4.05 3.60 19.27
CA ALA A 18 -3.31 2.80 18.31
C ALA A 18 -4.37 2.01 17.52
N ALA A 19 -4.58 2.37 16.26
CA ALA A 19 -5.46 1.60 15.40
C ALA A 19 -4.96 0.15 15.39
N ASP A 20 -5.83 -0.80 15.73
CA ASP A 20 -5.51 -2.23 15.67
C ASP A 20 -5.27 -2.62 14.21
N TRP A 21 -4.35 -3.56 14.01
CA TRP A 21 -3.93 -4.04 12.69
C TRP A 21 -3.91 -5.56 12.69
N TRP A 22 -4.27 -6.15 11.57
CA TRP A 22 -4.15 -7.59 11.37
C TRP A 22 -3.33 -7.89 10.12
N SER A 23 -2.63 -9.01 10.12
CA SER A 23 -1.83 -9.45 8.98
C SER A 23 -2.68 -10.27 8.03
N TYR A 24 -2.65 -9.91 6.75
CA TYR A 24 -3.22 -10.69 5.67
C TYR A 24 -2.10 -11.32 4.85
N ASP A 25 -2.16 -12.65 4.68
CA ASP A 25 -1.27 -13.42 3.86
C ASP A 25 -2.04 -14.03 2.69
N ASN A 26 -1.62 -13.70 1.46
CA ASN A 26 -2.13 -14.36 0.26
C ASN A 26 -1.13 -15.43 -0.18
N ALA A 27 -1.41 -16.69 0.17
CA ALA A 27 -0.54 -17.83 -0.15
C ALA A 27 -0.49 -18.11 -1.67
N GLY A 28 -1.57 -17.84 -2.40
CA GLY A 28 -1.66 -18.04 -3.86
C GLY A 28 -0.64 -17.20 -4.62
N PHE A 29 -0.59 -15.89 -4.34
CA PHE A 29 0.37 -14.99 -4.94
C PHE A 29 1.69 -14.87 -4.15
N GLY A 30 1.71 -15.21 -2.86
CA GLY A 30 2.92 -15.16 -2.04
C GLY A 30 3.27 -13.75 -1.58
N TYR A 31 2.29 -12.99 -1.09
CA TYR A 31 2.49 -11.68 -0.48
C TYR A 31 1.78 -11.55 0.87
N ALA A 32 2.25 -10.62 1.69
CA ALA A 32 1.60 -10.24 2.94
C ALA A 32 1.48 -8.72 3.03
N ILE A 33 0.48 -8.27 3.80
CA ILE A 33 0.22 -6.86 4.11
C ILE A 33 -0.47 -6.76 5.47
N GLU A 34 -0.22 -5.68 6.20
CA GLU A 34 -1.00 -5.33 7.40
C GLU A 34 -2.19 -4.48 7.02
N LEU A 35 -3.36 -4.80 7.55
CA LEU A 35 -4.63 -4.14 7.25
C LEU A 35 -5.22 -3.53 8.53
N PRO A 36 -5.79 -2.31 8.48
CA PRO A 36 -6.40 -1.68 9.65
C PRO A 36 -7.70 -2.40 10.03
N SER A 37 -7.90 -2.71 11.32
CA SER A 37 -9.07 -3.44 11.80
C SER A 37 -10.38 -2.68 11.64
N GLU A 38 -10.32 -1.36 11.47
CA GLU A 38 -11.51 -0.54 11.17
C GLU A 38 -12.04 -0.72 9.74
N PHE A 39 -11.26 -1.37 8.85
CA PHE A 39 -11.69 -1.68 7.48
C PHE A 39 -12.29 -3.09 7.44
N HIS A 40 -13.53 -3.18 6.99
CA HIS A 40 -14.29 -4.43 6.87
C HIS A 40 -14.41 -4.82 5.40
N LEU A 41 -14.53 -6.12 5.14
CA LEU A 41 -14.78 -6.63 3.79
C LEU A 41 -16.05 -5.98 3.24
N ALA A 42 -15.95 -5.37 2.06
CA ALA A 42 -17.13 -4.96 1.30
C ALA A 42 -17.86 -6.23 0.86
N ALA A 43 -19.19 -6.26 1.02
CA ALA A 43 -20.00 -7.43 0.70
C ALA A 43 -19.69 -7.93 -0.72
N SER A 44 -19.44 -9.25 -0.82
CA SER A 44 -19.26 -10.05 -2.03
C SER A 44 -18.18 -9.59 -3.01
N THR A 45 -16.96 -10.08 -2.84
CA THR A 45 -16.11 -10.38 -3.96
C THR A 45 -15.97 -11.90 -4.05
N GLU A 46 -16.58 -12.53 -5.05
CA GLU A 46 -16.32 -13.93 -5.42
C GLU A 46 -14.87 -14.12 -5.91
N ASP A 47 -14.14 -13.02 -6.06
CA ASP A 47 -12.75 -12.99 -6.49
C ASP A 47 -11.84 -13.23 -5.28
N THR A 48 -11.37 -14.46 -5.13
CA THR A 48 -10.46 -14.88 -4.04
C THR A 48 -9.10 -14.17 -4.10
N ASP A 49 -8.78 -13.53 -5.23
CA ASP A 49 -7.48 -12.91 -5.48
C ASP A 49 -7.46 -11.42 -5.13
N ARG A 50 -8.63 -10.84 -4.83
CA ARG A 50 -8.81 -9.43 -4.50
C ARG A 50 -9.61 -9.24 -3.22
N LEU A 51 -9.03 -8.51 -2.27
CA LEU A 51 -9.75 -7.99 -1.11
C LEU A 51 -10.24 -6.57 -1.41
N SER A 52 -11.52 -6.32 -1.17
CA SER A 52 -12.10 -4.97 -1.17
C SER A 52 -12.60 -4.66 0.25
N LEU A 53 -12.07 -3.59 0.82
CA LEU A 53 -12.33 -3.20 2.22
C LEU A 53 -12.74 -1.73 2.27
N SER A 54 -13.56 -1.39 3.26
CA SER A 54 -13.93 -0.02 3.57
C SER A 54 -14.21 0.15 5.07
N PRO A 55 -13.99 1.34 5.65
CA PRO A 55 -14.47 1.64 6.99
C PRO A 55 -16.02 1.71 7.00
N ALA A 56 -16.61 1.64 8.19
CA ALA A 56 -18.07 1.62 8.36
C ALA A 56 -18.75 2.88 7.76
N ASP A 57 -18.08 4.03 7.82
CA ASP A 57 -18.55 5.31 7.26
C ASP A 57 -18.35 5.43 5.74
N ARG A 58 -17.72 4.45 5.09
CA ARG A 58 -17.39 4.40 3.66
C ARG A 58 -16.62 5.63 3.15
N SER A 59 -15.93 6.34 4.01
CA SER A 59 -15.12 7.53 3.66
C SER A 59 -13.90 7.19 2.82
N ALA A 60 -13.45 5.92 2.85
CA ALA A 60 -12.36 5.38 2.05
C ALA A 60 -12.71 4.01 1.44
N SER A 61 -11.96 3.62 0.41
CA SER A 61 -11.93 2.25 -0.08
C SER A 61 -10.48 1.77 -0.17
N LEU A 62 -10.24 0.51 0.15
CA LEU A 62 -8.96 -0.16 0.07
C LEU A 62 -9.13 -1.44 -0.74
N GLN A 63 -8.36 -1.58 -1.80
CA GLN A 63 -8.25 -2.81 -2.56
C GLN A 63 -6.85 -3.38 -2.40
N VAL A 64 -6.74 -4.69 -2.19
CA VAL A 64 -5.47 -5.42 -2.13
C VAL A 64 -5.58 -6.64 -3.03
N PHE A 65 -4.64 -6.85 -3.92
CA PHE A 65 -4.70 -7.93 -4.89
C PHE A 65 -3.32 -8.36 -5.40
N GLY A 66 -3.23 -9.62 -5.81
CA GLY A 66 -2.14 -10.14 -6.61
C GLY A 66 -2.45 -10.13 -8.09
N THR A 67 -1.44 -10.18 -8.93
CA THR A 67 -1.57 -10.33 -10.38
C THR A 67 -0.37 -11.07 -10.97
N VAL A 68 -0.61 -11.80 -12.06
CA VAL A 68 0.47 -12.34 -12.89
C VAL A 68 1.01 -11.21 -13.76
N VAL A 69 2.33 -11.08 -13.82
CA VAL A 69 2.99 -10.06 -14.65
C VAL A 69 3.40 -10.71 -15.97
N ALA A 70 2.91 -10.17 -17.09
CA ALA A 70 3.25 -10.68 -18.41
C ALA A 70 4.77 -10.61 -18.63
N ASN A 71 5.36 -11.73 -19.04
CA ASN A 71 6.80 -11.89 -19.28
C ASN A 71 7.71 -11.51 -18.06
N GLY A 72 7.13 -11.43 -16.84
CA GLY A 72 7.87 -11.03 -15.63
C GLY A 72 8.33 -9.57 -15.62
N ASP A 73 7.87 -8.74 -16.55
CA ASP A 73 8.24 -7.32 -16.64
C ASP A 73 7.39 -6.45 -15.72
N PHE A 74 7.81 -6.36 -14.46
CA PHE A 74 7.16 -5.51 -13.47
C PHE A 74 7.12 -4.02 -13.88
N ALA A 75 8.12 -3.53 -14.62
CA ALA A 75 8.15 -2.12 -15.02
C ALA A 75 7.02 -1.81 -16.01
N SER A 76 6.74 -2.73 -16.94
CA SER A 76 5.62 -2.62 -17.87
C SER A 76 4.27 -2.65 -17.14
N GLU A 77 4.09 -3.59 -16.20
CA GLU A 77 2.89 -3.66 -15.36
C GLU A 77 2.68 -2.37 -14.55
N ALA A 78 3.74 -1.86 -13.91
CA ALA A 78 3.70 -0.63 -13.13
C ALA A 78 3.30 0.58 -13.99
N ASN A 79 3.86 0.71 -15.18
CA ASN A 79 3.53 1.79 -16.12
C ASN A 79 2.08 1.67 -16.61
N GLY A 80 1.62 0.46 -16.89
CA GLY A 80 0.22 0.18 -17.25
C GLY A 80 -0.76 0.62 -16.16
N ARG A 81 -0.43 0.40 -14.88
CA ARG A 81 -1.27 0.86 -13.74
C ARG A 81 -1.36 2.39 -13.67
N VAL A 82 -0.27 3.09 -13.93
CA VAL A 82 -0.29 4.57 -13.98
C VAL A 82 -1.10 5.07 -15.17
N ALA A 83 -0.97 4.44 -16.34
CA ALA A 83 -1.75 4.78 -17.52
C ALA A 83 -3.25 4.56 -17.27
N LEU A 84 -3.64 3.39 -16.74
CA LEU A 84 -5.02 3.08 -16.38
C LEU A 84 -5.61 4.11 -15.41
N ALA A 85 -4.84 4.52 -14.39
CA ALA A 85 -5.31 5.54 -13.46
C ALA A 85 -5.56 6.90 -14.15
N ARG A 86 -4.70 7.29 -15.11
CA ARG A 86 -4.92 8.51 -15.92
C ARG A 86 -6.17 8.40 -16.79
N ASP A 87 -6.37 7.25 -17.43
CA ASP A 87 -7.57 6.98 -18.27
C ASP A 87 -8.85 7.02 -17.44
N GLN A 88 -8.77 6.62 -16.17
CA GLN A 88 -9.86 6.78 -15.19
C GLN A 88 -10.07 8.22 -14.69
N GLY A 89 -9.30 9.17 -15.21
CA GLY A 89 -9.42 10.59 -14.89
C GLY A 89 -8.64 11.05 -13.66
N TRP A 90 -7.73 10.21 -13.11
CA TRP A 90 -6.86 10.62 -12.02
C TRP A 90 -5.74 11.54 -12.53
N LYS A 91 -5.59 12.71 -11.94
CA LYS A 91 -4.44 13.61 -12.16
C LYS A 91 -3.29 13.14 -11.29
N ILE A 92 -2.35 12.39 -11.87
CA ILE A 92 -1.20 11.83 -11.16
C ILE A 92 -0.22 12.95 -10.83
N SER A 93 0.01 13.20 -9.55
CA SER A 93 0.91 14.25 -9.01
C SER A 93 2.23 13.68 -8.50
N TYR A 94 2.27 12.38 -8.17
CA TYR A 94 3.47 11.69 -7.72
C TYR A 94 3.54 10.31 -8.35
N SER A 95 4.73 9.93 -8.83
CA SER A 95 5.01 8.57 -9.29
C SER A 95 6.50 8.28 -9.13
N LYS A 96 6.82 7.18 -8.45
CA LYS A 96 8.18 6.67 -8.29
C LYS A 96 8.18 5.16 -8.46
N SER A 97 8.99 4.65 -9.38
CA SER A 97 9.12 3.22 -9.67
C SER A 97 10.58 2.79 -9.78
N ASN A 98 10.82 1.52 -9.57
CA ASN A 98 12.06 0.80 -9.86
C ASN A 98 11.71 -0.66 -10.20
N SER A 99 12.73 -1.51 -10.43
CA SER A 99 12.54 -2.93 -10.76
C SER A 99 11.81 -3.76 -9.69
N ARG A 100 11.66 -3.26 -8.47
CA ARG A 100 11.08 -3.99 -7.34
C ARG A 100 9.76 -3.41 -6.83
N GLY A 101 9.39 -2.22 -7.26
CA GLY A 101 8.17 -1.61 -6.75
C GLY A 101 7.81 -0.29 -7.41
N ILE A 102 6.55 0.10 -7.25
CA ILE A 102 6.01 1.39 -7.65
C ILE A 102 5.21 1.99 -6.51
N SER A 103 5.24 3.32 -6.41
CA SER A 103 4.24 4.09 -5.66
C SER A 103 3.83 5.26 -6.51
N PHE A 104 2.53 5.51 -6.58
CA PHE A 104 2.01 6.74 -7.20
C PHE A 104 0.77 7.24 -6.48
N SER A 105 0.50 8.52 -6.62
CA SER A 105 -0.72 9.13 -6.11
C SER A 105 -1.25 10.17 -7.08
N GLY A 106 -2.54 10.43 -7.00
CA GLY A 106 -3.24 11.39 -7.83
C GLY A 106 -4.52 11.88 -7.19
N THR A 107 -5.14 12.87 -7.84
CA THR A 107 -6.39 13.46 -7.36
C THR A 107 -7.45 13.42 -8.46
N ARG A 108 -8.71 13.24 -8.04
CA ARG A 108 -9.88 13.30 -8.91
C ARG A 108 -11.11 13.73 -8.10
N GLN A 109 -11.77 14.82 -8.51
CA GLN A 109 -13.03 15.28 -7.91
C GLN A 109 -13.00 15.35 -6.37
N GLY A 110 -11.95 15.96 -5.80
CA GLY A 110 -11.82 16.09 -4.34
C GLY A 110 -11.38 14.80 -3.60
N ARG A 111 -11.06 13.73 -4.33
CA ARG A 111 -10.53 12.48 -3.78
C ARG A 111 -9.05 12.34 -4.07
N ILE A 112 -8.37 11.54 -3.27
CA ILE A 112 -6.98 11.13 -3.43
C ILE A 112 -6.97 9.62 -3.68
N VAL A 113 -6.19 9.17 -4.66
CA VAL A 113 -5.81 7.77 -4.80
C VAL A 113 -4.33 7.61 -4.45
N TYR A 114 -4.00 6.56 -3.72
CA TYR A 114 -2.64 6.11 -3.50
C TYR A 114 -2.52 4.64 -3.89
N VAL A 115 -1.51 4.33 -4.69
CA VAL A 115 -1.23 2.97 -5.14
C VAL A 115 0.21 2.61 -4.80
N ARG A 116 0.39 1.43 -4.24
CA ARG A 116 1.68 0.79 -4.06
C ARG A 116 1.67 -0.58 -4.73
N GLY A 117 2.72 -0.89 -5.48
CA GLY A 117 2.97 -2.22 -6.02
C GLY A 117 4.35 -2.72 -5.67
N VAL A 118 4.49 -4.04 -5.49
CA VAL A 118 5.76 -4.72 -5.28
C VAL A 118 5.86 -5.91 -6.22
N ALA A 119 7.04 -6.13 -6.80
CA ALA A 119 7.34 -7.33 -7.56
C ALA A 119 7.44 -8.54 -6.61
N LEU A 120 6.90 -9.68 -7.02
CA LEU A 120 6.96 -10.93 -6.28
C LEU A 120 8.01 -11.87 -6.88
N CYS A 121 8.54 -12.76 -6.05
CA CYS A 121 9.61 -13.67 -6.45
C CYS A 121 9.17 -14.78 -7.43
N ASN A 122 7.88 -14.92 -7.68
CA ASN A 122 7.29 -15.90 -8.61
C ASN A 122 6.95 -15.30 -9.99
N GLY A 123 7.44 -14.09 -10.29
CA GLY A 123 7.11 -13.38 -11.54
C GLY A 123 5.76 -12.66 -11.51
N GLY A 124 5.08 -12.63 -10.37
CA GLY A 124 3.86 -11.86 -10.15
C GLY A 124 4.15 -10.49 -9.53
N ALA A 125 3.06 -9.78 -9.21
CA ALA A 125 3.09 -8.55 -8.44
C ALA A 125 1.93 -8.50 -7.44
N ALA A 126 2.12 -7.78 -6.34
CA ALA A 126 1.06 -7.46 -5.40
C ALA A 126 0.87 -5.96 -5.34
N PHE A 127 -0.38 -5.54 -5.23
CA PHE A 127 -0.76 -4.13 -5.17
C PHE A 127 -1.73 -3.87 -4.03
N PHE A 128 -1.67 -2.68 -3.47
CA PHE A 128 -2.85 -2.08 -2.87
C PHE A 128 -3.17 -0.75 -3.55
N GLN A 129 -4.45 -0.43 -3.57
CA GLN A 129 -4.98 0.87 -3.97
C GLN A 129 -5.91 1.37 -2.88
N MET A 130 -5.64 2.55 -2.37
CA MET A 130 -6.50 3.24 -1.40
C MET A 130 -7.01 4.54 -2.00
N ASP A 131 -8.32 4.77 -1.89
CA ASP A 131 -9.02 5.94 -2.38
C ASP A 131 -9.83 6.56 -1.24
N TYR A 132 -9.65 7.84 -0.97
CA TYR A 132 -10.29 8.54 0.14
C TYR A 132 -10.53 10.03 -0.16
N SER A 133 -11.40 10.69 0.62
CA SER A 133 -11.63 12.12 0.49
C SER A 133 -10.37 12.93 0.82
N LYS A 134 -10.07 13.96 0.03
CA LYS A 134 -8.99 14.90 0.33
C LYS A 134 -9.17 15.58 1.69
N ALA A 135 -10.41 15.76 2.13
CA ALA A 135 -10.71 16.32 3.46
C ALA A 135 -10.22 15.42 4.60
N ASP A 136 -10.14 14.11 4.36
CA ASP A 136 -9.71 13.10 5.35
C ASP A 136 -8.22 12.73 5.23
N MET A 137 -7.44 13.50 4.46
CA MET A 137 -6.03 13.20 4.18
C MET A 137 -5.24 12.99 5.48
N GLN A 138 -5.41 13.84 6.49
CA GLN A 138 -4.70 13.74 7.76
C GLN A 138 -5.00 12.42 8.50
N ARG A 139 -6.24 11.92 8.42
CA ARG A 139 -6.65 10.62 9.00
C ARG A 139 -5.98 9.46 8.28
N TYR A 140 -5.94 9.50 6.94
CA TYR A 140 -5.53 8.36 6.13
C TYR A 140 -4.04 8.32 5.80
N ASP A 141 -3.28 9.40 5.94
CA ASP A 141 -1.84 9.42 5.65
C ASP A 141 -1.06 8.39 6.48
N ALA A 142 -1.34 8.28 7.77
CA ALA A 142 -0.70 7.30 8.65
C ALA A 142 -1.02 5.85 8.24
N ILE A 143 -2.26 5.60 7.81
CA ILE A 143 -2.72 4.30 7.31
C ILE A 143 -1.99 3.95 6.02
N VAL A 144 -1.98 4.86 5.03
CA VAL A 144 -1.25 4.67 3.76
C VAL A 144 0.21 4.36 4.02
N MET A 145 0.88 5.10 4.91
CA MET A 145 2.29 4.88 5.22
C MET A 145 2.55 3.50 5.84
N ARG A 146 1.63 2.95 6.64
CA ARG A 146 1.79 1.61 7.20
C ARG A 146 1.51 0.53 6.15
N LEU A 147 0.48 0.70 5.31
CA LEU A 147 0.23 -0.16 4.16
C LEU A 147 1.47 -0.24 3.24
N VAL A 148 2.09 0.91 2.92
CA VAL A 148 3.31 0.99 2.08
C VAL A 148 4.46 0.18 2.68
N ARG A 149 4.67 0.25 4.00
CA ARG A 149 5.76 -0.45 4.70
C ARG A 149 5.50 -1.93 4.86
N SER A 150 4.25 -2.34 4.98
CA SER A 150 3.88 -3.73 5.28
C SER A 150 3.70 -4.59 4.03
N LEU A 151 3.35 -4.01 2.86
CA LEU A 151 3.21 -4.79 1.63
C LEU A 151 4.56 -5.37 1.19
N ARG A 152 4.67 -6.71 1.17
CA ARG A 152 5.91 -7.42 0.87
C ARG A 152 5.66 -8.79 0.24
N SER A 153 6.65 -9.31 -0.48
CA SER A 153 6.70 -10.74 -0.82
C SER A 153 6.91 -11.58 0.44
N THR A 154 6.23 -12.71 0.56
CA THR A 154 6.46 -13.71 1.62
C THR A 154 7.56 -14.71 1.25
N LYS A 155 7.88 -14.84 -0.04
CA LYS A 155 8.96 -15.69 -0.54
C LYS A 155 10.25 -14.87 -0.68
N LYS A 156 11.38 -15.48 -0.31
CA LYS A 156 12.70 -14.91 -0.60
C LYS A 156 13.00 -15.11 -2.08
N CYS A 157 13.35 -14.04 -2.79
CA CYS A 157 13.82 -14.15 -4.16
C CYS A 157 15.23 -14.75 -4.15
N THR A 158 15.36 -15.97 -4.67
CA THR A 158 16.68 -16.55 -4.93
C THR A 158 17.23 -15.82 -6.16
N PRO A 159 18.45 -15.26 -6.14
CA PRO A 159 19.07 -14.72 -7.33
C PRO A 159 19.15 -15.85 -8.37
N THR A 160 18.50 -15.69 -9.51
CA THR A 160 18.67 -16.64 -10.61
C THR A 160 20.12 -16.50 -11.09
N ALA A 161 20.84 -17.62 -11.15
CA ALA A 161 22.27 -17.69 -11.49
C ALA A 161 22.61 -17.26 -12.95
N GLU A 162 21.67 -16.66 -13.67
CA GLU A 162 21.83 -16.30 -15.09
C GLU A 162 22.56 -14.99 -15.37
N ASN A 163 23.05 -14.25 -14.38
CA ASN A 163 23.76 -12.98 -14.61
C ASN A 163 25.20 -12.94 -14.08
N VAL A 164 25.82 -14.09 -13.90
CA VAL A 164 27.29 -14.12 -13.84
C VAL A 164 27.81 -14.34 -15.27
N LYS A 165 27.75 -13.32 -16.12
CA LYS A 165 28.59 -13.27 -17.31
C LYS A 165 30.03 -13.24 -16.82
N SER A 166 30.70 -14.38 -16.95
CA SER A 166 32.15 -14.51 -16.82
C SER A 166 32.81 -13.44 -17.69
N PHE A 167 33.47 -12.47 -17.05
CA PHE A 167 34.45 -11.65 -17.76
C PHE A 167 35.58 -12.58 -18.19
N PRO A 168 35.95 -12.62 -19.47
CA PRO A 168 37.15 -13.34 -19.89
C PRO A 168 38.36 -12.68 -19.23
N ALA A 169 39.15 -13.46 -18.50
CA ALA A 169 40.44 -13.03 -18.03
C ALA A 169 41.31 -12.77 -19.28
N THR A 170 41.60 -11.52 -19.54
CA THR A 170 42.64 -11.13 -20.49
C THR A 170 43.97 -11.32 -19.80
N GLY A 171 44.75 -12.31 -20.34
CA GLY A 171 46.15 -12.50 -20.03
C GLY A 171 47.03 -11.37 -20.64
#